data_717cb39465de6baf5239e538f2e708cb
#
_entry.id   717cb39465de6baf5239e538f2e708cb
#
_cell.length_a   1.000
_cell.length_b   1.000
_cell.length_c   1.000
_cell.angle_alpha   90.00
_cell.angle_beta   90.00
_cell.angle_gamma   90.00
#
_symmetry.space_group_name_H-M   'P 1'
#
loop_
_entity.id
_entity.type
_entity.pdbx_description
1 polymer ?
#
loop_
_entity_poly.entity_id
_entity_poly.type
_entity_poly.pdbx_seq_one_letter_code
_entity_poly.pdbx_strand_id
1 'polypeptide(L)'
;MQISRKTGLVLEGGGMRGVFTSGVLDAFMKHDLYFPYVVAVSAGACNGLSYMSRQPRRARYSNIDLLQKYGYISLKSLITQGSIFDPNILYERFPKEIVPFDYKTYRENPATYEVVTTNCLTGRAEYLSEKQDADRLTAIIKASSSLPYVAQITHVDGVPMLDGGIVDSIPVVRAIDKGYSPNVVIMTRNRGFRSAEPDFKVPRLFYKQYPRLRVVLSHHVKAYNEQLDLIERMEDWGEVICIRPERPMEVDRICRDVSKLEALYEEGFALGEKFCADVLLSQKK
;
A
#
# COMPACT_ATOMS: atom_id res chain seq x y z
N MET A 1 -12.86 7.31 19.92
CA MET A 1 -12.68 8.34 18.88
C MET A 1 -13.78 8.19 17.86
N GLN A 2 -14.43 9.28 17.44
CA GLN A 2 -15.49 9.19 16.41
C GLN A 2 -14.88 9.26 15.02
N ILE A 3 -15.22 8.29 14.16
CA ILE A 3 -14.97 8.39 12.73
C ILE A 3 -15.93 9.45 12.17
N SER A 4 -15.38 10.42 11.48
CA SER A 4 -16.10 11.56 10.93
C SER A 4 -15.83 11.73 9.42
N ARG A 5 -16.54 12.66 8.79
CA ARG A 5 -16.27 13.06 7.40
C ARG A 5 -14.88 13.71 7.21
N LYS A 6 -14.13 13.93 8.29
CA LYS A 6 -12.74 14.43 8.27
C LYS A 6 -11.72 13.37 8.62
N THR A 7 -12.13 12.12 8.84
CA THR A 7 -11.19 11.03 9.15
C THR A 7 -10.61 10.47 7.86
N GLY A 8 -9.29 10.45 7.76
CA GLY A 8 -8.56 9.85 6.64
C GLY A 8 -8.13 8.41 6.93
N LEU A 9 -7.91 7.63 5.87
CA LEU A 9 -7.32 6.30 5.92
C LEU A 9 -5.99 6.30 5.18
N VAL A 10 -4.94 5.85 5.85
CA VAL A 10 -3.58 5.77 5.33
C VAL A 10 -3.15 4.31 5.26
N LEU A 11 -2.73 3.86 4.08
CA LEU A 11 -2.33 2.47 3.83
C LEU A 11 -0.84 2.40 3.50
N GLU A 12 -0.06 1.83 4.42
CA GLU A 12 1.37 1.60 4.22
C GLU A 12 1.65 0.60 3.10
N GLY A 13 2.78 0.77 2.41
CA GLY A 13 3.34 -0.22 1.50
C GLY A 13 3.94 -1.43 2.22
N GLY A 14 4.32 -2.47 1.47
CA GLY A 14 4.95 -3.62 2.14
C GLY A 14 5.09 -4.92 1.34
N GLY A 15 4.75 -4.96 0.07
CA GLY A 15 4.71 -6.20 -0.71
C GLY A 15 3.74 -7.19 -0.08
N MET A 16 4.15 -8.46 0.08
CA MET A 16 3.28 -9.51 0.64
C MET A 16 2.87 -9.27 2.11
N ARG A 17 3.59 -8.41 2.86
CA ARG A 17 3.12 -7.97 4.18
C ARG A 17 1.78 -7.23 4.14
N GLY A 18 1.44 -6.63 3.00
CA GLY A 18 0.16 -5.98 2.77
C GLY A 18 -1.06 -6.90 2.85
N VAL A 19 -0.87 -8.22 2.95
CA VAL A 19 -1.95 -9.18 3.23
C VAL A 19 -2.61 -8.88 4.58
N PHE A 20 -1.86 -8.37 5.56
CA PHE A 20 -2.43 -7.83 6.81
C PHE A 20 -3.44 -6.71 6.53
N THR A 21 -3.05 -5.75 5.69
CA THR A 21 -3.93 -4.65 5.26
C THR A 21 -5.19 -5.16 4.59
N SER A 22 -5.09 -6.24 3.78
CA SER A 22 -6.27 -6.87 3.16
C SER A 22 -7.26 -7.37 4.20
N GLY A 23 -6.78 -8.01 5.28
CA GLY A 23 -7.62 -8.48 6.37
C GLY A 23 -8.36 -7.34 7.07
N VAL A 24 -7.64 -6.27 7.43
CA VAL A 24 -8.24 -5.09 8.07
C VAL A 24 -9.30 -4.45 7.18
N LEU A 25 -9.01 -4.26 5.89
CA LEU A 25 -9.95 -3.66 4.94
C LEU A 25 -11.19 -4.54 4.70
N ASP A 26 -11.03 -5.86 4.70
CA ASP A 26 -12.16 -6.79 4.58
C ASP A 26 -13.07 -6.74 5.83
N ALA A 27 -12.51 -6.57 7.03
CA ALA A 27 -13.29 -6.31 8.24
C ALA A 27 -14.04 -4.97 8.15
N PHE A 28 -13.39 -3.91 7.66
CA PHE A 28 -14.04 -2.62 7.45
C PHE A 28 -15.21 -2.73 6.46
N MET A 29 -15.02 -3.42 5.33
CA MET A 29 -16.08 -3.64 4.34
C MET A 29 -17.25 -4.46 4.91
N LYS A 30 -16.98 -5.46 5.76
CA LYS A 30 -17.99 -6.26 6.43
C LYS A 30 -18.90 -5.40 7.34
N HIS A 31 -18.36 -4.34 7.91
CA HIS A 31 -19.09 -3.42 8.80
C HIS A 31 -19.52 -2.11 8.10
N ASP A 32 -19.50 -2.05 6.77
CA ASP A 32 -19.79 -0.86 5.99
C ASP A 32 -19.03 0.41 6.42
N LEU A 33 -17.81 0.20 6.96
CA LEU A 33 -16.94 1.29 7.38
C LEU A 33 -16.10 1.78 6.20
N TYR A 34 -16.44 2.96 5.68
CA TYR A 34 -15.76 3.60 4.56
C TYR A 34 -15.28 5.00 4.92
N PHE A 35 -14.06 5.33 4.52
CA PHE A 35 -13.44 6.62 4.77
C PHE A 35 -13.57 7.55 3.56
N PRO A 36 -13.79 8.87 3.77
CA PRO A 36 -13.96 9.84 2.68
C PRO A 36 -12.67 10.13 1.91
N TYR A 37 -11.53 9.82 2.51
CA TYR A 37 -10.21 10.00 1.94
C TYR A 37 -9.33 8.79 2.25
N VAL A 38 -8.68 8.29 1.23
CA VAL A 38 -7.73 7.17 1.33
C VAL A 38 -6.46 7.54 0.59
N VAL A 39 -5.33 7.45 1.24
CA VAL A 39 -4.01 7.59 0.60
C VAL A 39 -3.19 6.33 0.85
N ALA A 40 -2.59 5.80 -0.21
CA ALA A 40 -2.03 4.45 -0.19
C ALA A 40 -0.73 4.33 -1.00
N VAL A 41 0.10 3.37 -0.63
CA VAL A 41 1.41 3.12 -1.24
C VAL A 41 1.56 1.65 -1.61
N SER A 42 2.08 1.34 -2.82
CA SER A 42 2.54 0.00 -3.19
C SER A 42 1.46 -1.08 -2.95
N ALA A 43 1.75 -2.10 -2.14
CA ALA A 43 0.77 -3.12 -1.77
C ALA A 43 -0.47 -2.52 -1.09
N GLY A 44 -0.31 -1.46 -0.29
CA GLY A 44 -1.44 -0.71 0.28
C GLY A 44 -2.33 -0.12 -0.81
N ALA A 45 -1.73 0.38 -1.91
CA ALA A 45 -2.49 0.88 -3.05
C ALA A 45 -3.24 -0.24 -3.80
N CYS A 46 -2.62 -1.41 -3.98
CA CYS A 46 -3.29 -2.56 -4.59
C CYS A 46 -4.51 -3.03 -3.75
N ASN A 47 -4.34 -3.10 -2.43
CA ASN A 47 -5.40 -3.49 -1.50
C ASN A 47 -6.51 -2.43 -1.41
N GLY A 48 -6.11 -1.15 -1.39
CA GLY A 48 -7.02 -0.01 -1.40
C GLY A 48 -7.97 0.00 -2.58
N LEU A 49 -7.57 -0.49 -3.77
CA LEU A 49 -8.48 -0.64 -4.92
C LEU A 49 -9.68 -1.55 -4.59
N SER A 50 -9.44 -2.70 -3.95
CA SER A 50 -10.52 -3.62 -3.57
C SER A 50 -11.48 -2.99 -2.56
N TYR A 51 -10.96 -2.20 -1.62
CA TYR A 51 -11.75 -1.44 -0.67
C TYR A 51 -12.55 -0.32 -1.36
N MET A 52 -11.92 0.45 -2.24
CA MET A 52 -12.55 1.55 -2.98
C MET A 52 -13.62 1.06 -3.96
N SER A 53 -13.48 -0.14 -4.51
CA SER A 53 -14.47 -0.80 -5.38
C SER A 53 -15.48 -1.65 -4.61
N ARG A 54 -15.43 -1.66 -3.26
CA ARG A 54 -16.31 -2.44 -2.40
C ARG A 54 -16.35 -3.94 -2.74
N GLN A 55 -15.18 -4.51 -3.02
CA GLN A 55 -15.03 -5.92 -3.37
C GLN A 55 -14.35 -6.69 -2.22
N PRO A 56 -15.11 -7.14 -1.18
CA PRO A 56 -14.55 -7.86 -0.06
C PRO A 56 -13.88 -9.16 -0.52
N ARG A 57 -12.79 -9.53 0.16
CA ARG A 57 -11.96 -10.72 -0.08
C ARG A 57 -11.27 -10.76 -1.46
N ARG A 58 -11.46 -9.76 -2.32
CA ARG A 58 -10.80 -9.71 -3.63
C ARG A 58 -9.27 -9.68 -3.49
N ALA A 59 -8.75 -8.85 -2.59
CA ALA A 59 -7.32 -8.76 -2.33
C ALA A 59 -6.77 -10.06 -1.71
N ARG A 60 -7.48 -10.66 -0.75
CA ARG A 60 -7.12 -11.96 -0.18
C ARG A 60 -7.03 -13.03 -1.26
N TYR A 61 -8.07 -13.14 -2.09
CA TYR A 61 -8.13 -14.15 -3.16
C TYR A 61 -6.95 -14.02 -4.12
N SER A 62 -6.62 -12.80 -4.59
CA SER A 62 -5.48 -12.58 -5.48
C SER A 62 -4.12 -12.82 -4.81
N ASN A 63 -3.96 -12.44 -3.54
CA ASN A 63 -2.66 -12.49 -2.85
C ASN A 63 -2.36 -13.83 -2.18
N ILE A 64 -3.37 -14.62 -1.82
CA ILE A 64 -3.23 -15.91 -1.13
C ILE A 64 -3.65 -17.06 -2.05
N ASP A 65 -4.95 -17.10 -2.42
CA ASP A 65 -5.52 -18.26 -3.10
C ASP A 65 -4.93 -18.46 -4.52
N LEU A 66 -4.65 -17.37 -5.23
CA LEU A 66 -4.08 -17.42 -6.58
C LEU A 66 -2.55 -17.44 -6.63
N LEU A 67 -1.87 -17.19 -5.51
CA LEU A 67 -0.41 -17.14 -5.45
C LEU A 67 0.22 -18.45 -5.93
N GLN A 68 -0.22 -19.57 -5.40
CA GLN A 68 0.29 -20.90 -5.81
C GLN A 68 -0.10 -21.25 -7.24
N LYS A 69 -1.34 -20.96 -7.63
CA LYS A 69 -1.88 -21.30 -8.95
C LYS A 69 -1.14 -20.59 -10.07
N TYR A 70 -0.77 -19.33 -9.89
CA TYR A 70 -0.16 -18.52 -10.95
C TYR A 70 1.34 -18.30 -10.77
N GLY A 71 1.89 -18.49 -9.57
CA GLY A 71 3.32 -18.35 -9.31
C GLY A 71 3.90 -17.00 -9.73
N TYR A 72 3.11 -15.92 -9.59
CA TYR A 72 3.43 -14.58 -10.11
C TYR A 72 4.56 -13.87 -9.37
N ILE A 73 5.13 -14.47 -8.33
CA ILE A 73 6.36 -14.01 -7.66
C ILE A 73 7.47 -14.99 -8.02
N SER A 74 8.37 -14.61 -8.93
CA SER A 74 9.40 -15.53 -9.40
C SER A 74 10.64 -14.84 -9.98
N LEU A 75 11.79 -15.49 -9.84
CA LEU A 75 13.01 -15.09 -10.55
C LEU A 75 12.87 -15.20 -12.07
N LYS A 76 12.03 -16.13 -12.56
CA LYS A 76 11.72 -16.24 -13.99
C LYS A 76 11.08 -14.95 -14.49
N SER A 77 10.11 -14.40 -13.79
CA SER A 77 9.48 -13.13 -14.15
C SER A 77 10.49 -11.98 -14.13
N LEU A 78 11.40 -11.95 -13.15
CA LEU A 78 12.47 -10.95 -13.10
C LEU A 78 13.36 -11.00 -14.36
N ILE A 79 13.74 -12.19 -14.80
CA ILE A 79 14.59 -12.37 -15.98
C ILE A 79 13.84 -12.07 -17.29
N THR A 80 12.60 -12.52 -17.42
CA THR A 80 11.84 -12.43 -18.69
C THR A 80 11.08 -11.12 -18.86
N GLN A 81 10.66 -10.49 -17.75
CA GLN A 81 9.80 -9.30 -17.75
C GLN A 81 10.43 -8.11 -17.00
N GLY A 82 11.63 -8.29 -16.42
CA GLY A 82 12.32 -7.25 -15.64
C GLY A 82 11.60 -6.90 -14.33
N SER A 83 10.73 -7.79 -13.83
CA SER A 83 10.01 -7.60 -12.57
C SER A 83 9.87 -8.93 -11.83
N ILE A 84 10.14 -8.94 -10.51
CA ILE A 84 9.97 -10.12 -9.67
C ILE A 84 8.49 -10.50 -9.50
N PHE A 85 7.59 -9.52 -9.53
CA PHE A 85 6.15 -9.71 -9.63
C PHE A 85 5.76 -9.68 -11.10
N ASP A 86 5.05 -10.70 -11.58
CA ASP A 86 4.62 -10.78 -12.98
C ASP A 86 3.60 -9.67 -13.30
N PRO A 87 3.99 -8.64 -14.07
CA PRO A 87 3.12 -7.50 -14.31
C PRO A 87 1.93 -7.84 -15.22
N ASN A 88 2.07 -8.81 -16.11
CA ASN A 88 0.98 -9.25 -16.97
C ASN A 88 -0.12 -9.94 -16.15
N ILE A 89 0.27 -10.82 -15.22
CA ILE A 89 -0.71 -11.48 -14.34
C ILE A 89 -1.40 -10.45 -13.45
N LEU A 90 -0.64 -9.59 -12.77
CA LEU A 90 -1.17 -8.70 -11.74
C LEU A 90 -1.98 -7.53 -12.28
N TYR A 91 -1.55 -6.91 -13.39
CA TYR A 91 -2.13 -5.67 -13.88
C TYR A 91 -2.99 -5.82 -15.14
N GLU A 92 -2.89 -6.98 -15.84
CA GLU A 92 -3.71 -7.27 -17.01
C GLU A 92 -4.73 -8.36 -16.72
N ARG A 93 -4.24 -9.59 -16.42
CA ARG A 93 -5.12 -10.75 -16.34
C ARG A 93 -5.99 -10.77 -15.07
N PHE A 94 -5.43 -10.42 -13.89
CA PHE A 94 -6.24 -10.40 -12.67
C PHE A 94 -7.41 -9.42 -12.77
N PRO A 95 -7.22 -8.12 -13.07
CA PRO A 95 -8.33 -7.18 -13.07
C PRO A 95 -9.30 -7.33 -14.24
N LYS A 96 -8.89 -7.95 -15.35
CA LYS A 96 -9.73 -8.07 -16.55
C LYS A 96 -10.41 -9.44 -16.68
N GLU A 97 -9.76 -10.53 -16.25
CA GLU A 97 -10.20 -11.90 -16.55
C GLU A 97 -10.46 -12.76 -15.31
N ILE A 98 -9.53 -12.77 -14.35
CA ILE A 98 -9.47 -13.79 -13.30
C ILE A 98 -10.17 -13.34 -12.03
N VAL A 99 -9.94 -12.09 -11.62
CA VAL A 99 -10.55 -11.41 -10.46
C VAL A 99 -11.03 -10.04 -10.92
N PRO A 100 -12.09 -9.97 -11.73
CA PRO A 100 -12.51 -8.74 -12.39
C PRO A 100 -12.64 -7.58 -11.40
N PHE A 101 -12.10 -6.42 -11.81
CA PHE A 101 -12.18 -5.20 -11.02
C PHE A 101 -13.48 -4.46 -11.34
N ASP A 102 -14.23 -4.08 -10.32
CA ASP A 102 -15.47 -3.32 -10.49
C ASP A 102 -15.17 -1.83 -10.68
N TYR A 103 -14.83 -1.47 -11.92
CA TYR A 103 -14.58 -0.09 -12.32
C TYR A 103 -15.81 0.81 -12.13
N LYS A 104 -17.04 0.27 -12.22
CA LYS A 104 -18.26 1.06 -12.04
C LYS A 104 -18.36 1.51 -10.58
N THR A 105 -18.36 0.58 -9.64
CA THR A 105 -18.42 0.92 -8.21
C THR A 105 -17.25 1.80 -7.77
N TYR A 106 -16.04 1.54 -8.28
CA TYR A 106 -14.87 2.39 -8.01
C TYR A 106 -15.07 3.83 -8.50
N ARG A 107 -15.57 4.02 -9.71
CA ARG A 107 -15.82 5.34 -10.32
C ARG A 107 -16.90 6.12 -9.59
N GLU A 108 -17.98 5.44 -9.19
CA GLU A 108 -19.11 6.02 -8.47
C GLU A 108 -18.82 6.29 -6.97
N ASN A 109 -17.74 5.75 -6.43
CA ASN A 109 -17.35 5.96 -5.03
C ASN A 109 -17.03 7.46 -4.80
N PRO A 110 -17.72 8.15 -3.86
CA PRO A 110 -17.50 9.58 -3.62
C PRO A 110 -16.16 9.89 -2.92
N ALA A 111 -15.53 8.89 -2.29
CA ALA A 111 -14.28 9.09 -1.56
C ALA A 111 -13.12 9.44 -2.49
N THR A 112 -12.22 10.28 -2.03
CA THR A 112 -10.96 10.56 -2.74
C THR A 112 -9.97 9.44 -2.48
N TYR A 113 -9.33 8.96 -3.54
CA TYR A 113 -8.29 7.95 -3.47
C TYR A 113 -7.01 8.49 -4.11
N GLU A 114 -5.96 8.65 -3.32
CA GLU A 114 -4.62 9.04 -3.78
C GLU A 114 -3.63 7.88 -3.64
N VAL A 115 -2.81 7.71 -4.67
CA VAL A 115 -1.77 6.68 -4.73
C VAL A 115 -0.42 7.37 -4.83
N VAL A 116 0.50 6.98 -3.95
CA VAL A 116 1.84 7.57 -3.89
C VAL A 116 2.77 6.88 -4.88
N THR A 117 3.49 7.66 -5.66
CA THR A 117 4.58 7.22 -6.53
C THR A 117 5.82 8.08 -6.29
N THR A 118 6.99 7.59 -6.67
CA THR A 118 8.23 8.37 -6.66
C THR A 118 8.55 8.84 -8.07
N ASN A 119 8.55 10.14 -8.29
CA ASN A 119 8.97 10.75 -9.54
C ASN A 119 10.50 10.61 -9.70
N CYS A 120 10.96 9.86 -10.71
CA CYS A 120 12.38 9.59 -10.91
C CYS A 120 13.20 10.82 -11.26
N LEU A 121 12.58 11.83 -11.92
CA LEU A 121 13.26 13.06 -12.35
C LEU A 121 13.53 13.99 -11.15
N THR A 122 12.56 14.09 -10.24
CA THR A 122 12.61 15.04 -9.11
C THR A 122 13.06 14.41 -7.80
N GLY A 123 12.94 13.06 -7.66
CA GLY A 123 13.15 12.35 -6.40
C GLY A 123 12.09 12.69 -5.34
N ARG A 124 10.89 13.16 -5.74
CA ARG A 124 9.82 13.55 -4.83
C ARG A 124 8.62 12.61 -4.95
N ALA A 125 7.81 12.59 -3.91
CA ALA A 125 6.52 11.91 -3.95
C ALA A 125 5.56 12.64 -4.89
N GLU A 126 4.81 11.87 -5.68
CA GLU A 126 3.63 12.31 -6.42
C GLU A 126 2.42 11.57 -5.87
N TYR A 127 1.33 12.30 -5.64
CA TYR A 127 0.08 11.76 -5.12
C TYR A 127 -0.95 11.81 -6.24
N LEU A 128 -1.13 10.66 -6.89
CA LEU A 128 -1.92 10.55 -8.11
C LEU A 128 -3.29 9.98 -7.82
N SER A 129 -4.29 10.51 -8.50
CA SER A 129 -5.68 10.06 -8.42
C SER A 129 -6.23 9.85 -9.82
N GLU A 130 -7.04 8.81 -10.02
CA GLU A 130 -7.70 8.54 -11.30
C GLU A 130 -9.02 7.80 -11.06
N LYS A 131 -10.09 8.23 -11.73
CA LYS A 131 -11.41 7.58 -11.63
C LYS A 131 -12.03 7.23 -12.98
N GLN A 132 -11.59 7.86 -14.05
CA GLN A 132 -12.24 7.76 -15.35
C GLN A 132 -11.49 6.84 -16.31
N ASP A 133 -10.17 6.97 -16.36
CA ASP A 133 -9.30 6.22 -17.26
C ASP A 133 -8.72 4.98 -16.55
N ALA A 134 -9.20 3.80 -16.96
CA ALA A 134 -8.78 2.51 -16.40
C ALA A 134 -7.30 2.19 -16.69
N ASP A 135 -6.80 2.58 -17.85
CA ASP A 135 -5.41 2.31 -18.24
C ASP A 135 -4.47 3.22 -17.45
N ARG A 136 -4.84 4.51 -17.28
CA ARG A 136 -4.10 5.43 -16.42
C ARG A 136 -4.11 4.99 -14.95
N LEU A 137 -5.25 4.52 -14.42
CA LEU A 137 -5.33 3.95 -13.07
C LEU A 137 -4.38 2.76 -12.93
N THR A 138 -4.39 1.85 -13.89
CA THR A 138 -3.49 0.68 -13.92
C THR A 138 -2.02 1.10 -13.94
N ALA A 139 -1.66 2.12 -14.74
CA ALA A 139 -0.31 2.66 -14.79
C ALA A 139 0.13 3.27 -13.44
N ILE A 140 -0.76 4.00 -12.76
CA ILE A 140 -0.50 4.57 -11.43
C ILE A 140 -0.24 3.46 -10.39
N ILE A 141 -1.08 2.43 -10.34
CA ILE A 141 -0.94 1.31 -9.40
C ILE A 141 0.36 0.54 -9.67
N LYS A 142 0.65 0.27 -10.95
CA LYS A 142 1.89 -0.38 -11.37
C LYS A 142 3.11 0.45 -10.97
N ALA A 143 3.08 1.76 -11.19
CA ALA A 143 4.16 2.68 -10.80
C ALA A 143 4.39 2.66 -9.29
N SER A 144 3.30 2.77 -8.48
CA SER A 144 3.37 2.71 -7.02
C SER A 144 3.94 1.40 -6.48
N SER A 145 3.88 0.33 -7.26
CA SER A 145 4.38 -1.01 -6.89
C SER A 145 5.67 -1.41 -7.64
N SER A 146 6.27 -0.49 -8.40
CA SER A 146 7.52 -0.73 -9.13
C SER A 146 8.73 -0.60 -8.21
N LEU A 147 9.08 -1.70 -7.53
CA LEU A 147 10.19 -1.75 -6.59
C LEU A 147 11.55 -1.48 -7.28
N PRO A 148 12.44 -0.69 -6.67
CA PRO A 148 13.78 -0.46 -7.20
C PRO A 148 14.54 -1.77 -7.44
N TYR A 149 15.32 -1.82 -8.51
CA TYR A 149 16.20 -2.92 -8.92
C TYR A 149 15.49 -4.22 -9.37
N VAL A 150 14.25 -4.45 -8.94
CA VAL A 150 13.50 -5.70 -9.19
C VAL A 150 12.18 -5.47 -9.94
N ALA A 151 11.97 -4.25 -10.43
CA ALA A 151 10.88 -3.89 -11.34
C ALA A 151 11.35 -2.83 -12.35
N GLN A 152 10.65 -2.75 -13.47
CA GLN A 152 10.88 -1.70 -14.47
C GLN A 152 10.29 -0.36 -13.99
N ILE A 153 10.93 0.75 -14.44
CA ILE A 153 10.34 2.08 -14.30
C ILE A 153 9.04 2.12 -15.10
N THR A 154 7.97 2.57 -14.46
CA THR A 154 6.66 2.74 -15.10
C THR A 154 6.44 4.22 -15.42
N HIS A 155 5.95 4.52 -16.62
CA HIS A 155 5.64 5.89 -17.00
C HIS A 155 4.16 6.17 -16.76
N VAL A 156 3.88 7.28 -16.06
CA VAL A 156 2.53 7.84 -15.90
C VAL A 156 2.56 9.23 -16.51
N ASP A 157 1.70 9.49 -17.47
CA ASP A 157 1.64 10.76 -18.21
C ASP A 157 3.01 11.18 -18.80
N GLY A 158 3.80 10.19 -19.26
CA GLY A 158 5.16 10.40 -19.78
C GLY A 158 6.25 10.61 -18.72
N VAL A 159 5.90 10.68 -17.44
CA VAL A 159 6.84 10.85 -16.32
C VAL A 159 7.29 9.49 -15.79
N PRO A 160 8.62 9.23 -15.69
CA PRO A 160 9.15 7.99 -15.14
C PRO A 160 8.92 7.92 -13.63
N MET A 161 8.26 6.86 -13.17
CA MET A 161 7.87 6.65 -11.77
C MET A 161 8.36 5.30 -11.24
N LEU A 162 8.62 5.24 -9.95
CA LEU A 162 8.89 4.03 -9.17
C LEU A 162 8.00 3.99 -7.92
N ASP A 163 8.15 2.93 -7.12
CA ASP A 163 7.40 2.69 -5.88
C ASP A 163 7.42 3.91 -4.95
N GLY A 164 6.24 4.32 -4.48
CA GLY A 164 6.08 5.47 -3.60
C GLY A 164 6.78 5.31 -2.25
N GLY A 165 6.96 4.06 -1.80
CA GLY A 165 7.65 3.75 -0.54
C GLY A 165 9.14 4.12 -0.51
N ILE A 166 9.73 4.55 -1.64
CA ILE A 166 11.09 5.10 -1.65
C ILE A 166 11.15 6.43 -0.90
N VAL A 167 10.11 7.25 -1.01
CA VAL A 167 10.10 8.62 -0.48
C VAL A 167 9.02 8.87 0.55
N ASP A 168 7.88 8.17 0.47
CA ASP A 168 6.77 8.32 1.42
C ASP A 168 6.04 6.98 1.62
N SER A 169 6.58 6.17 2.53
CA SER A 169 6.06 4.82 2.81
C SER A 169 4.77 4.83 3.62
N ILE A 170 4.53 5.88 4.43
CA ILE A 170 3.38 6.03 5.33
C ILE A 170 2.83 7.46 5.18
N PRO A 171 2.00 7.74 4.15
CA PRO A 171 1.66 9.09 3.72
C PRO A 171 0.66 9.82 4.64
N VAL A 172 0.91 9.79 5.97
CA VAL A 172 0.04 10.44 6.96
C VAL A 172 0.09 11.96 6.86
N VAL A 173 1.27 12.53 6.59
CA VAL A 173 1.43 13.98 6.42
C VAL A 173 0.60 14.47 5.25
N ARG A 174 0.56 13.69 4.15
CA ARG A 174 -0.32 14.02 3.01
C ARG A 174 -1.78 14.09 3.41
N ALA A 175 -2.28 13.15 4.23
CA ALA A 175 -3.66 13.16 4.69
C ALA A 175 -3.96 14.40 5.55
N ILE A 176 -3.02 14.79 6.43
CA ILE A 176 -3.12 15.99 7.27
C ILE A 176 -3.14 17.25 6.40
N ASP A 177 -2.23 17.38 5.44
CA ASP A 177 -2.15 18.51 4.51
C ASP A 177 -3.44 18.66 3.67
N LYS A 178 -4.15 17.56 3.43
CA LYS A 178 -5.48 17.55 2.77
C LYS A 178 -6.62 17.91 3.73
N GLY A 179 -6.34 18.18 5.00
CA GLY A 179 -7.33 18.56 6.00
C GLY A 179 -8.05 17.41 6.67
N TYR A 180 -7.52 16.18 6.55
CA TYR A 180 -8.07 15.01 7.22
C TYR A 180 -7.38 14.76 8.55
N SER A 181 -8.15 14.81 9.61
CA SER A 181 -7.73 14.51 10.98
C SER A 181 -8.97 14.14 11.81
N PRO A 182 -8.90 13.13 12.66
CA PRO A 182 -7.77 12.19 12.85
C PRO A 182 -7.60 11.23 11.67
N ASN A 183 -6.47 10.51 11.62
CA ASN A 183 -6.23 9.51 10.60
C ASN A 183 -6.15 8.11 11.21
N VAL A 184 -6.72 7.12 10.49
CA VAL A 184 -6.50 5.69 10.74
C VAL A 184 -5.37 5.25 9.84
N VAL A 185 -4.30 4.69 10.42
CA VAL A 185 -3.11 4.25 9.69
C VAL A 185 -2.99 2.73 9.80
N ILE A 186 -3.11 2.04 8.67
CA ILE A 186 -2.88 0.59 8.61
C ILE A 186 -1.42 0.36 8.24
N MET A 187 -0.67 -0.25 9.16
CA MET A 187 0.76 -0.49 9.03
C MET A 187 1.06 -1.97 8.81
N THR A 188 2.18 -2.22 8.17
CA THR A 188 2.67 -3.57 7.85
C THR A 188 3.87 -3.99 8.71
N ARG A 189 4.09 -3.29 9.82
CA ARG A 189 5.11 -3.60 10.83
C ARG A 189 4.56 -3.36 12.23
N ASN A 190 5.00 -4.17 13.18
CA ASN A 190 4.67 -4.00 14.60
C ASN A 190 5.27 -2.72 15.19
N ARG A 191 4.72 -2.25 16.30
CA ARG A 191 5.28 -1.11 17.04
C ARG A 191 6.73 -1.39 17.48
N GLY A 192 7.57 -0.36 17.43
CA GLY A 192 8.98 -0.43 17.78
C GLY A 192 9.88 -1.03 16.68
N PHE A 193 9.32 -1.48 15.57
CA PHE A 193 10.14 -1.92 14.43
C PHE A 193 10.96 -0.76 13.88
N ARG A 194 12.25 -1.02 13.60
CA ARG A 194 13.10 -0.14 12.78
C ARG A 194 13.92 -1.01 11.84
N SER A 195 14.05 -0.55 10.60
CA SER A 195 14.92 -1.23 9.65
C SER A 195 16.36 -1.06 10.09
N ALA A 196 17.05 -2.18 10.25
CA ALA A 196 18.48 -2.21 10.57
C ALA A 196 19.38 -2.18 9.33
N GLU A 197 18.78 -2.19 8.13
CA GLU A 197 19.54 -2.08 6.89
C GLU A 197 20.27 -0.74 6.86
N PRO A 198 21.58 -0.72 6.60
CA PRO A 198 22.31 0.54 6.47
C PRO A 198 21.89 1.28 5.19
N ASP A 199 21.93 2.59 5.23
CA ASP A 199 21.89 3.38 4.01
C ASP A 199 23.04 2.96 3.09
N PHE A 200 22.76 2.74 1.81
CA PHE A 200 23.76 2.27 0.86
C PHE A 200 23.90 3.18 -0.34
N LYS A 201 25.11 3.28 -0.87
CA LYS A 201 25.33 4.02 -2.12
C LYS A 201 24.77 3.24 -3.31
N VAL A 202 23.81 3.82 -4.00
CA VAL A 202 23.27 3.24 -5.23
C VAL A 202 24.41 2.98 -6.22
N PRO A 203 24.62 1.75 -6.71
CA PRO A 203 25.69 1.44 -7.65
C PRO A 203 25.63 2.33 -8.89
N ARG A 204 26.80 2.73 -9.41
CA ARG A 204 26.88 3.71 -10.51
C ARG A 204 26.15 3.28 -11.78
N LEU A 205 25.96 1.98 -11.97
CA LEU A 205 25.29 1.43 -13.15
C LEU A 205 23.78 1.67 -13.14
N PHE A 206 23.16 1.74 -11.94
CA PHE A 206 21.71 1.91 -11.81
C PHE A 206 21.30 3.37 -11.81
N TYR A 207 20.23 3.70 -12.52
CA TYR A 207 19.55 5.00 -12.53
C TYR A 207 20.47 6.20 -12.83
N LYS A 208 21.47 6.02 -13.74
CA LYS A 208 22.44 7.08 -14.10
C LYS A 208 21.77 8.37 -14.55
N GLN A 209 20.67 8.25 -15.31
CA GLN A 209 19.88 9.37 -15.82
C GLN A 209 19.02 10.07 -14.78
N TYR A 210 18.91 9.51 -13.56
CA TYR A 210 18.07 10.02 -12.49
C TYR A 210 18.87 10.31 -11.21
N PRO A 211 19.71 11.37 -11.20
CA PRO A 211 20.60 11.64 -10.08
C PRO A 211 19.83 11.92 -8.75
N ARG A 212 18.67 12.58 -8.82
CA ARG A 212 17.85 12.86 -7.63
C ARG A 212 17.22 11.59 -7.05
N LEU A 213 16.75 10.69 -7.92
CA LEU A 213 16.29 9.36 -7.47
C LEU A 213 17.40 8.60 -6.75
N ARG A 214 18.63 8.65 -7.24
CA ARG A 214 19.78 7.98 -6.60
C ARG A 214 20.03 8.49 -5.19
N VAL A 215 19.87 9.80 -4.96
CA VAL A 215 20.01 10.40 -3.62
C VAL A 215 18.93 9.86 -2.67
N VAL A 216 17.65 9.90 -3.07
CA VAL A 216 16.57 9.43 -2.18
C VAL A 216 16.64 7.93 -1.93
N LEU A 217 17.04 7.12 -2.92
CA LEU A 217 17.29 5.69 -2.75
C LEU A 217 18.39 5.40 -1.72
N SER A 218 19.44 6.24 -1.67
CA SER A 218 20.52 6.01 -0.70
C SER A 218 20.15 6.40 0.74
N HIS A 219 19.04 7.09 0.97
CA HIS A 219 18.57 7.52 2.29
C HIS A 219 17.18 6.98 2.65
N HIS A 220 16.64 6.05 1.85
CA HIS A 220 15.25 5.61 2.02
C HIS A 220 15.02 4.85 3.33
N VAL A 221 16.02 4.12 3.84
CA VAL A 221 15.90 3.38 5.11
C VAL A 221 15.81 4.35 6.27
N LYS A 222 16.68 5.37 6.29
CA LYS A 222 16.65 6.43 7.30
C LYS A 222 15.30 7.18 7.25
N ALA A 223 14.86 7.59 6.07
CA ALA A 223 13.58 8.28 5.89
C ALA A 223 12.39 7.44 6.37
N TYR A 224 12.40 6.13 6.09
CA TYR A 224 11.37 5.22 6.58
C TYR A 224 11.36 5.12 8.11
N ASN A 225 12.53 4.97 8.75
CA ASN A 225 12.62 4.93 10.20
C ASN A 225 12.14 6.25 10.84
N GLU A 226 12.45 7.40 10.24
CA GLU A 226 11.94 8.71 10.70
C GLU A 226 10.40 8.82 10.58
N GLN A 227 9.81 8.24 9.53
CA GLN A 227 8.34 8.15 9.42
C GLN A 227 7.74 7.25 10.51
N LEU A 228 8.37 6.10 10.82
CA LEU A 228 7.93 5.25 11.93
C LEU A 228 8.00 5.98 13.27
N ASP A 229 9.07 6.74 13.53
CA ASP A 229 9.20 7.58 14.72
C ASP A 229 8.09 8.64 14.80
N LEU A 230 7.78 9.27 13.69
CA LEU A 230 6.71 10.27 13.61
C LEU A 230 5.35 9.65 13.94
N ILE A 231 5.02 8.52 13.30
CA ILE A 231 3.74 7.83 13.51
C ILE A 231 3.58 7.39 14.96
N GLU A 232 4.62 6.83 15.59
CA GLU A 232 4.55 6.41 16.98
C GLU A 232 4.32 7.59 17.93
N ARG A 233 4.98 8.74 17.68
CA ARG A 233 4.71 9.97 18.46
C ARG A 233 3.29 10.49 18.26
N MET A 234 2.79 10.52 17.02
CA MET A 234 1.42 10.95 16.72
C MET A 234 0.38 10.04 17.37
N GLU A 235 0.66 8.74 17.43
CA GLU A 235 -0.18 7.77 18.12
C GLU A 235 -0.19 8.02 19.64
N ASP A 236 0.97 8.27 20.25
CA ASP A 236 1.09 8.60 21.67
C ASP A 236 0.36 9.90 22.04
N TRP A 237 0.29 10.86 21.11
CA TRP A 237 -0.47 12.11 21.28
C TRP A 237 -1.96 11.96 20.94
N GLY A 238 -2.41 10.79 20.43
CA GLY A 238 -3.79 10.55 20.03
C GLY A 238 -4.22 11.24 18.74
N GLU A 239 -3.27 11.67 17.91
CA GLU A 239 -3.52 12.31 16.61
C GLU A 239 -3.82 11.30 15.51
N VAL A 240 -3.32 10.06 15.63
CA VAL A 240 -3.61 8.94 14.74
C VAL A 240 -4.00 7.70 15.51
N ILE A 241 -4.72 6.79 14.84
CA ILE A 241 -4.96 5.43 15.32
C ILE A 241 -4.22 4.47 14.40
N CYS A 242 -3.31 3.68 14.96
CA CYS A 242 -2.58 2.69 14.21
C CYS A 242 -3.21 1.31 14.37
N ILE A 243 -3.48 0.64 13.25
CA ILE A 243 -3.79 -0.79 13.20
C ILE A 243 -2.58 -1.48 12.59
N ARG A 244 -1.92 -2.34 13.36
CA ARG A 244 -0.66 -2.97 12.96
C ARG A 244 -0.53 -4.36 13.56
N PRO A 245 0.30 -5.25 13.00
CA PRO A 245 0.62 -6.54 13.61
C PRO A 245 1.10 -6.37 15.05
N GLU A 246 0.62 -7.22 15.95
CA GLU A 246 0.97 -7.15 17.37
C GLU A 246 2.38 -7.66 17.66
N ARG A 247 2.91 -8.53 16.77
CA ARG A 247 4.23 -9.18 16.91
C ARG A 247 5.10 -8.95 15.68
N PRO A 248 6.43 -9.11 15.79
CA PRO A 248 7.30 -9.14 14.63
C PRO A 248 6.84 -10.19 13.62
N MET A 249 6.71 -9.77 12.36
CA MET A 249 6.20 -10.63 11.31
C MET A 249 7.28 -11.55 10.74
N GLU A 250 6.88 -12.79 10.44
CA GLU A 250 7.70 -13.76 9.69
C GLU A 250 7.50 -13.66 8.16
N VAL A 251 6.68 -12.72 7.71
CA VAL A 251 6.38 -12.48 6.30
C VAL A 251 7.27 -11.35 5.76
N ASP A 252 8.02 -11.62 4.71
CA ASP A 252 8.79 -10.62 3.97
C ASP A 252 8.02 -10.07 2.75
N ARG A 253 8.67 -9.15 2.00
CA ARG A 253 8.06 -8.50 0.82
C ARG A 253 7.71 -9.43 -0.32
N ILE A 254 8.36 -10.61 -0.41
CA ILE A 254 8.22 -11.58 -1.50
C ILE A 254 7.83 -12.98 -1.01
N CYS A 255 7.30 -13.07 0.22
CA CYS A 255 6.87 -14.32 0.85
C CYS A 255 5.87 -15.06 -0.05
N ARG A 256 6.05 -16.38 -0.15
CA ARG A 256 5.19 -17.29 -0.91
C ARG A 256 4.59 -18.40 -0.05
N ASP A 257 4.84 -18.37 1.24
CA ASP A 257 4.27 -19.31 2.20
C ASP A 257 2.81 -18.94 2.49
N VAL A 258 1.89 -19.68 1.89
CA VAL A 258 0.45 -19.43 2.00
C VAL A 258 -0.03 -19.52 3.44
N SER A 259 0.52 -20.44 4.24
CA SER A 259 0.11 -20.60 5.64
C SER A 259 0.45 -19.35 6.47
N LYS A 260 1.65 -18.78 6.24
CA LYS A 260 2.07 -17.53 6.90
C LYS A 260 1.24 -16.34 6.44
N LEU A 261 0.93 -16.29 5.14
CA LEU A 261 0.08 -15.24 4.58
C LEU A 261 -1.34 -15.32 5.12
N GLU A 262 -1.91 -16.52 5.23
CA GLU A 262 -3.24 -16.74 5.80
C GLU A 262 -3.30 -16.31 7.27
N ALA A 263 -2.34 -16.72 8.08
CA ALA A 263 -2.25 -16.31 9.48
C ALA A 263 -2.16 -14.79 9.63
N LEU A 264 -1.39 -14.13 8.76
CA LEU A 264 -1.24 -12.67 8.76
C LEU A 264 -2.53 -11.96 8.33
N TYR A 265 -3.26 -12.52 7.36
CA TYR A 265 -4.58 -12.02 6.95
C TYR A 265 -5.59 -12.10 8.09
N GLU A 266 -5.67 -13.24 8.78
CA GLU A 266 -6.61 -13.46 9.89
C GLU A 266 -6.29 -12.54 11.08
N GLU A 267 -4.99 -12.28 11.38
CA GLU A 267 -4.60 -11.29 12.38
C GLU A 267 -5.12 -9.90 11.99
N GLY A 268 -4.92 -9.48 10.73
CA GLY A 268 -5.42 -8.21 10.21
C GLY A 268 -6.94 -8.11 10.29
N PHE A 269 -7.65 -9.17 9.90
CA PHE A 269 -9.10 -9.22 9.96
C PHE A 269 -9.62 -9.10 11.40
N ALA A 270 -9.04 -9.84 12.36
CA ALA A 270 -9.42 -9.79 13.76
C ALA A 270 -9.20 -8.40 14.39
N LEU A 271 -8.07 -7.75 14.08
CA LEU A 271 -7.79 -6.39 14.55
C LEU A 271 -8.71 -5.34 13.89
N GLY A 272 -9.07 -5.54 12.63
CA GLY A 272 -10.09 -4.74 11.95
C GLY A 272 -11.48 -4.88 12.59
N GLU A 273 -11.90 -6.11 12.93
CA GLU A 273 -13.17 -6.38 13.66
C GLU A 273 -13.19 -5.67 15.02
N LYS A 274 -12.10 -5.78 15.78
CA LYS A 274 -11.96 -5.09 17.07
C LYS A 274 -12.09 -3.58 16.91
N PHE A 275 -11.40 -3.00 15.93
CA PHE A 275 -11.51 -1.57 15.66
C PHE A 275 -12.93 -1.15 15.29
N CYS A 276 -13.62 -1.89 14.42
CA CYS A 276 -15.01 -1.62 14.06
C CYS A 276 -15.94 -1.68 15.29
N ALA A 277 -15.77 -2.65 16.17
CA ALA A 277 -16.54 -2.75 17.41
C ALA A 277 -16.33 -1.52 18.31
N ASP A 278 -15.09 -1.06 18.48
CA ASP A 278 -14.76 0.13 19.29
C ASP A 278 -15.38 1.41 18.70
N VAL A 279 -15.37 1.55 17.36
CA VAL A 279 -16.02 2.66 16.65
C VAL A 279 -17.54 2.65 16.89
N LEU A 280 -18.20 1.50 16.74
CA LEU A 280 -19.63 1.36 16.93
C LEU A 280 -20.05 1.68 18.38
N LEU A 281 -19.26 1.28 19.37
CA LEU A 281 -19.48 1.60 20.77
C LEU A 281 -19.32 3.10 21.04
N SER A 282 -18.41 3.77 20.38
CA SER A 282 -18.18 5.22 20.56
C SER A 282 -19.28 6.10 19.92
N GLN A 283 -20.00 5.58 18.94
CA GLN A 283 -21.13 6.28 18.28
C GLN A 283 -22.44 6.20 19.08
N LYS A 284 -22.54 5.27 20.02
CA LYS A 284 -23.73 5.09 20.87
C LYS A 284 -23.71 5.92 22.17
N LYS A 285 -22.62 6.58 22.43
CA LYS A 285 -22.43 7.53 23.53
C LYS A 285 -22.53 8.98 23.04
#